data_1865af6465b1139fd96fe87af02f74a9
#
_entry.id   1865af6465b1139fd96fe87af02f74a9
#
_cell.length_a   1.000
_cell.length_b   1.000
_cell.length_c   1.000
_cell.angle_alpha   90.00
_cell.angle_beta   90.00
_cell.angle_gamma   90.00
#
_symmetry.space_group_name_H-M   'P 1'
#
loop_
_entity.id
_entity.type
_entity.pdbx_description
1 polymer ?
#
loop_
_entity_poly.entity_id
_entity_poly.type
_entity_poly.pdbx_seq_one_letter_code
_entity_poly.pdbx_strand_id
1 'polypeptide(L)'
;MTPLTTFLGSGTHLITIIMVKETAWKWIDDHRDQLTEICDTIWGYAEYGLCEDKSSRLIADTLSKNGFKVKLGVAGMPTAILAEWGEGRPIIATQGEYDALPGISNKVVPWKEPLVEDGMGHGCGHNIHGTTAMAASIAVRYALEAFGLGGTIRFYGTPAEENFGGKVFMVLDGLYDDVDACISHHPSDMNVAGLSSSNATNGVRFHYYGKTAHAAGNPEMGRSALDAVELMNVGVNYMREHVIQEARIHYVIENGGGQPNVVPDYASSWYYIRAPRRDQVDPIFERVKKIAEGAALMTETELKVDHSGGLYNLIPSRSLSDVVTANMRLVGAPEWSEEDLEFAAEIAKSFTKESKIDGLRKDKVPDWEKYVDVDLVAEILDPWDEGETSAGSTDVADVSWVIPAIEFCTACNVLGAPGHSWQFVACSGSSIGHKSLIFASKTMAGSVLDLMTSPDLLVKAKEEHEKRLEGQVYKPIGDPDRKPPLEQAREIAERLKGKA
;
A
#
# COMPACT_ATOMS: atom_id res chain seq x y z
N MET A 1 1.00 43.92 -14.21
CA MET A 1 -0.05 43.22 -14.96
C MET A 1 -1.02 42.67 -13.93
N THR A 2 -2.25 43.16 -13.93
CA THR A 2 -3.31 42.87 -12.94
C THR A 2 -3.81 41.45 -13.17
N PRO A 3 -4.06 40.63 -12.12
CA PRO A 3 -4.59 39.30 -12.31
C PRO A 3 -6.05 39.35 -12.77
N LEU A 4 -6.34 38.58 -13.81
CA LEU A 4 -7.69 38.34 -14.34
C LEU A 4 -8.54 37.53 -13.33
N THR A 5 -9.03 38.19 -12.28
CA THR A 5 -10.15 37.69 -11.48
C THR A 5 -11.43 38.33 -12.02
N THR A 6 -11.92 37.84 -13.15
CA THR A 6 -13.23 38.16 -13.64
C THR A 6 -14.14 36.94 -13.43
N PHE A 7 -15.22 37.13 -12.70
CA PHE A 7 -16.34 36.20 -12.54
C PHE A 7 -16.80 35.67 -13.90
N LEU A 8 -16.33 34.49 -14.28
CA LEU A 8 -16.86 33.76 -15.43
C LEU A 8 -18.13 33.04 -14.96
N GLY A 9 -19.21 33.14 -15.75
CA GLY A 9 -20.45 32.42 -15.44
C GLY A 9 -20.22 30.89 -15.36
N SER A 10 -21.03 30.15 -14.62
CA SER A 10 -20.86 28.73 -14.30
C SER A 10 -20.55 27.82 -15.52
N GLY A 11 -21.10 28.12 -16.70
CA GLY A 11 -20.83 27.38 -17.93
C GLY A 11 -19.42 27.56 -18.49
N THR A 12 -18.86 28.76 -18.41
CA THR A 12 -17.51 29.07 -18.91
C THR A 12 -16.43 28.47 -18.01
N HIS A 13 -16.67 28.40 -16.70
CA HIS A 13 -15.79 27.77 -15.72
C HIS A 13 -15.68 26.25 -15.96
N LEU A 14 -16.82 25.58 -16.17
CA LEU A 14 -16.87 24.14 -16.46
C LEU A 14 -16.14 23.78 -17.76
N ILE A 15 -16.33 24.57 -18.84
CA ILE A 15 -15.63 24.36 -20.12
C ILE A 15 -14.10 24.47 -19.92
N THR A 16 -13.65 25.44 -19.13
CA THR A 16 -12.22 25.64 -18.86
C THR A 16 -11.64 24.44 -18.11
N ILE A 17 -12.32 23.90 -17.09
CA ILE A 17 -11.86 22.73 -16.33
C ILE A 17 -11.72 21.50 -17.24
N ILE A 18 -12.69 21.26 -18.13
CA ILE A 18 -12.62 20.14 -19.09
C ILE A 18 -11.39 20.28 -20.00
N MET A 19 -11.12 21.46 -20.55
CA MET A 19 -9.95 21.70 -21.39
C MET A 19 -8.62 21.49 -20.67
N VAL A 20 -8.56 21.85 -19.38
CA VAL A 20 -7.38 21.61 -18.54
C VAL A 20 -7.13 20.11 -18.37
N LYS A 21 -8.19 19.33 -18.07
CA LYS A 21 -8.09 17.86 -17.96
C LYS A 21 -7.71 17.21 -19.30
N GLU A 22 -8.35 17.61 -20.40
CA GLU A 22 -8.03 17.11 -21.75
C GLU A 22 -6.55 17.34 -22.11
N THR A 23 -5.97 18.46 -21.67
CA THR A 23 -4.54 18.74 -21.87
C THR A 23 -3.65 17.75 -21.10
N ALA A 24 -3.99 17.45 -19.84
CA ALA A 24 -3.28 16.43 -19.06
C ALA A 24 -3.45 15.03 -19.66
N TRP A 25 -4.68 14.65 -20.03
CA TRP A 25 -4.97 13.36 -20.63
C TRP A 25 -4.29 13.16 -21.97
N LYS A 26 -4.27 14.23 -22.80
CA LYS A 26 -3.53 14.20 -24.07
C LYS A 26 -2.03 13.99 -23.85
N TRP A 27 -1.44 14.64 -22.85
CA TRP A 27 -0.03 14.40 -22.51
C TRP A 27 0.22 12.92 -22.18
N ILE A 28 -0.64 12.28 -21.38
CA ILE A 28 -0.55 10.86 -21.05
C ILE A 28 -0.66 9.98 -22.30
N ASP A 29 -1.61 10.29 -23.19
CA ASP A 29 -1.78 9.53 -24.43
C ASP A 29 -0.59 9.69 -25.39
N ASP A 30 -0.07 10.91 -25.53
CA ASP A 30 1.10 11.21 -26.38
C ASP A 30 2.40 10.52 -25.86
N HIS A 31 2.46 10.17 -24.56
CA HIS A 31 3.62 9.52 -23.93
C HIS A 31 3.36 8.07 -23.52
N ARG A 32 2.26 7.46 -23.99
CA ARG A 32 1.84 6.10 -23.64
C ARG A 32 2.98 5.09 -23.71
N ASP A 33 3.70 5.04 -24.83
CA ASP A 33 4.77 4.06 -25.04
C ASP A 33 5.93 4.25 -24.06
N GLN A 34 6.29 5.50 -23.78
CA GLN A 34 7.34 5.82 -22.79
C GLN A 34 6.91 5.44 -21.39
N LEU A 35 5.66 5.69 -21.00
CA LEU A 35 5.12 5.33 -19.69
C LEU A 35 5.05 3.81 -19.52
N THR A 36 4.66 3.09 -20.57
CA THR A 36 4.67 1.63 -20.61
C THR A 36 6.09 1.09 -20.46
N GLU A 37 7.08 1.63 -21.17
CA GLU A 37 8.48 1.24 -21.06
C GLU A 37 9.04 1.45 -19.64
N ILE A 38 8.68 2.56 -18.98
CA ILE A 38 9.07 2.80 -17.58
C ILE A 38 8.44 1.76 -16.66
N CYS A 39 7.15 1.48 -16.83
CA CYS A 39 6.42 0.50 -16.06
C CYS A 39 7.02 -0.91 -16.19
N ASP A 40 7.33 -1.33 -17.41
CA ASP A 40 7.96 -2.61 -17.72
C ASP A 40 9.40 -2.68 -17.20
N THR A 41 10.12 -1.56 -17.21
CA THR A 41 11.47 -1.47 -16.64
C THR A 41 11.44 -1.69 -15.13
N ILE A 42 10.49 -1.05 -14.42
CA ILE A 42 10.29 -1.26 -12.97
C ILE A 42 9.84 -2.68 -12.70
N TRP A 43 8.91 -3.22 -13.50
CA TRP A 43 8.48 -4.61 -13.44
C TRP A 43 9.67 -5.58 -13.55
N GLY A 44 10.60 -5.32 -14.47
CA GLY A 44 11.81 -6.11 -14.66
C GLY A 44 12.85 -5.97 -13.55
N TYR A 45 12.88 -4.83 -12.84
CA TYR A 45 13.78 -4.63 -11.70
C TYR A 45 13.34 -5.44 -10.48
N ALA A 46 12.05 -5.46 -10.17
CA ALA A 46 11.43 -6.22 -9.09
C ALA A 46 12.29 -6.21 -7.80
N GLU A 47 12.48 -5.03 -7.21
CA GLU A 47 13.38 -4.79 -6.09
C GLU A 47 12.66 -4.94 -4.75
N TYR A 48 13.37 -5.41 -3.72
CA TYR A 48 12.86 -5.57 -2.36
C TYR A 48 12.78 -4.22 -1.64
N GLY A 49 11.78 -4.06 -0.75
CA GLY A 49 11.55 -2.82 0.00
C GLY A 49 12.77 -2.28 0.73
N LEU A 50 12.97 -0.95 0.71
CA LEU A 50 14.14 -0.18 1.12
C LEU A 50 15.42 -0.45 0.29
N CYS A 51 15.32 -1.26 -0.77
CA CYS A 51 16.40 -1.60 -1.70
C CYS A 51 16.01 -1.33 -3.16
N GLU A 52 15.00 -0.49 -3.42
CA GLU A 52 14.46 -0.16 -4.74
C GLU A 52 15.33 0.89 -5.46
N ASP A 53 16.63 0.69 -5.46
CA ASP A 53 17.62 1.66 -5.92
C ASP A 53 17.43 2.06 -7.40
N LYS A 54 17.07 1.11 -8.28
CA LYS A 54 16.91 1.37 -9.71
C LYS A 54 15.56 2.00 -10.01
N SER A 55 14.49 1.46 -9.42
CA SER A 55 13.11 1.93 -9.59
C SER A 55 12.97 3.37 -9.11
N SER A 56 13.45 3.66 -7.90
CA SER A 56 13.40 5.01 -7.34
C SER A 56 14.19 6.02 -8.16
N ARG A 57 15.38 5.67 -8.66
CA ARG A 57 16.18 6.54 -9.53
C ARG A 57 15.52 6.79 -10.87
N LEU A 58 14.95 5.76 -11.50
CA LEU A 58 14.24 5.92 -12.78
C LEU A 58 13.09 6.90 -12.66
N ILE A 59 12.27 6.78 -11.59
CA ILE A 59 11.16 7.70 -11.30
C ILE A 59 11.69 9.12 -11.01
N ALA A 60 12.69 9.24 -10.13
CA ALA A 60 13.30 10.52 -9.75
C ALA A 60 13.89 11.27 -10.95
N ASP A 61 14.64 10.57 -11.81
CA ASP A 61 15.23 11.13 -13.01
C ASP A 61 14.16 11.57 -14.02
N THR A 62 13.08 10.77 -14.15
CA THR A 62 11.96 11.12 -15.05
C THR A 62 11.24 12.37 -14.57
N LEU A 63 10.96 12.50 -13.27
CA LEU A 63 10.36 13.70 -12.68
C LEU A 63 11.29 14.92 -12.82
N SER A 64 12.59 14.76 -12.59
CA SER A 64 13.58 15.83 -12.74
C SER A 64 13.66 16.35 -14.18
N LYS A 65 13.69 15.44 -15.17
CA LYS A 65 13.65 15.79 -16.61
C LYS A 65 12.37 16.55 -17.00
N ASN A 66 11.28 16.32 -16.25
CA ASN A 66 10.02 17.02 -16.44
C ASN A 66 9.85 18.24 -15.51
N GLY A 67 10.95 18.79 -14.98
CA GLY A 67 10.98 20.08 -14.30
C GLY A 67 10.61 20.07 -12.82
N PHE A 68 10.46 18.92 -12.20
CA PHE A 68 10.25 18.81 -10.75
C PHE A 68 11.53 19.07 -9.97
N LYS A 69 11.41 19.69 -8.80
CA LYS A 69 12.47 19.75 -7.80
C LYS A 69 12.45 18.43 -7.00
N VAL A 70 13.42 17.57 -7.25
CA VAL A 70 13.45 16.21 -6.69
C VAL A 70 14.43 16.11 -5.53
N LYS A 71 14.01 15.49 -4.42
CA LYS A 71 14.84 15.04 -3.30
C LYS A 71 14.69 13.53 -3.17
N LEU A 72 15.78 12.81 -3.31
CA LEU A 72 15.88 11.37 -3.06
C LEU A 72 16.48 11.18 -1.65
N GLY A 73 16.04 10.15 -0.92
CA GLY A 73 16.57 9.83 0.39
C GLY A 73 15.89 10.57 1.55
N VAL A 74 14.62 10.97 1.38
CA VAL A 74 13.83 11.61 2.45
C VAL A 74 13.43 10.61 3.53
N ALA A 75 13.04 11.08 4.71
CA ALA A 75 12.64 10.28 5.87
C ALA A 75 13.67 9.18 6.24
N GLY A 76 14.96 9.39 5.94
CA GLY A 76 16.02 8.43 6.22
C GLY A 76 16.02 7.17 5.34
N MET A 77 15.19 7.10 4.31
CA MET A 77 15.08 5.98 3.38
C MET A 77 15.74 6.33 2.03
N PRO A 78 16.86 5.69 1.64
CA PRO A 78 17.60 6.05 0.42
C PRO A 78 16.77 6.05 -0.85
N THR A 79 15.70 5.25 -0.89
CA THR A 79 14.83 5.05 -2.05
C THR A 79 13.54 5.86 -2.00
N ALA A 80 13.26 6.60 -0.91
CA ALA A 80 12.09 7.49 -0.83
C ALA A 80 12.30 8.79 -1.62
N ILE A 81 11.26 9.25 -2.31
CA ILE A 81 11.29 10.42 -3.20
C ILE A 81 10.31 11.47 -2.69
N LEU A 82 10.75 12.73 -2.68
CA LEU A 82 9.91 13.92 -2.63
C LEU A 82 10.18 14.73 -3.89
N ALA A 83 9.16 14.94 -4.73
CA ALA A 83 9.28 15.79 -5.91
C ALA A 83 8.15 16.81 -5.96
N GLU A 84 8.49 18.08 -6.25
CA GLU A 84 7.53 19.17 -6.28
C GLU A 84 7.65 20.00 -7.55
N TRP A 85 6.49 20.48 -8.02
CA TRP A 85 6.41 21.49 -9.06
C TRP A 85 5.27 22.49 -8.75
N GLY A 86 5.50 23.75 -9.08
CA GLY A 86 4.56 24.85 -8.82
C GLY A 86 4.89 25.59 -7.52
N GLU A 87 4.03 26.52 -7.15
CA GLU A 87 4.19 27.37 -5.96
C GLU A 87 2.82 27.70 -5.34
N GLY A 88 2.80 27.78 -4.02
CA GLY A 88 1.61 28.17 -3.25
C GLY A 88 0.59 27.04 -3.08
N ARG A 89 -0.59 27.42 -2.62
CA ARG A 89 -1.69 26.50 -2.36
C ARG A 89 -2.73 26.53 -3.49
N PRO A 90 -3.49 25.42 -3.65
CA PRO A 90 -3.44 24.21 -2.84
C PRO A 90 -2.18 23.37 -3.13
N ILE A 91 -1.78 22.52 -2.14
CA ILE A 91 -0.73 21.52 -2.29
C ILE A 91 -1.42 20.17 -2.37
N ILE A 92 -1.48 19.57 -3.56
CA ILE A 92 -2.10 18.27 -3.75
C ILE A 92 -1.00 17.24 -4.01
N ALA A 93 -1.06 16.14 -3.25
CA ALA A 93 -0.10 15.06 -3.37
C ALA A 93 -0.62 13.90 -4.21
N THR A 94 0.31 13.23 -4.89
CA THR A 94 0.18 11.86 -5.39
C THR A 94 1.25 11.01 -4.72
N GLN A 95 1.00 9.74 -4.54
CA GLN A 95 2.00 8.81 -4.00
C GLN A 95 2.07 7.54 -4.84
N GLY A 96 3.27 6.98 -4.95
CA GLY A 96 3.53 5.82 -5.78
C GLY A 96 4.54 4.86 -5.14
N GLU A 97 4.16 3.58 -5.08
CA GLU A 97 4.94 2.45 -4.59
C GLU A 97 5.69 1.79 -5.75
N TYR A 98 6.79 1.07 -5.45
CA TYR A 98 7.60 0.39 -6.47
C TYR A 98 8.41 -0.79 -5.92
N ASP A 99 8.09 -1.27 -4.72
CA ASP A 99 8.66 -2.49 -4.14
C ASP A 99 7.98 -3.75 -4.68
N ALA A 100 8.67 -4.89 -4.59
CA ALA A 100 8.23 -6.18 -5.10
C ALA A 100 8.30 -7.26 -4.03
N LEU A 101 7.65 -8.38 -4.29
CA LEU A 101 7.51 -9.52 -3.39
C LEU A 101 8.42 -10.69 -3.78
N PRO A 102 9.00 -11.41 -2.80
CA PRO A 102 9.85 -12.56 -3.08
C PRO A 102 9.06 -13.82 -3.44
N GLY A 103 9.67 -14.71 -4.25
CA GLY A 103 9.19 -16.05 -4.52
C GLY A 103 8.04 -16.17 -5.52
N ILE A 104 7.68 -15.07 -6.20
CA ILE A 104 6.54 -15.03 -7.12
C ILE A 104 6.89 -14.54 -8.52
N SER A 105 8.18 -14.47 -8.86
CA SER A 105 8.62 -14.13 -10.21
C SER A 105 7.89 -14.96 -11.26
N ASN A 106 7.43 -14.32 -12.33
CA ASN A 106 6.81 -15.01 -13.47
C ASN A 106 7.11 -14.26 -14.76
N LYS A 107 7.13 -14.96 -15.88
CA LYS A 107 7.13 -14.34 -17.21
C LYS A 107 5.75 -13.77 -17.51
N VAL A 108 5.66 -12.92 -18.53
CA VAL A 108 4.38 -12.40 -19.04
C VAL A 108 3.72 -13.48 -19.92
N VAL A 109 3.28 -14.55 -19.27
CA VAL A 109 2.57 -15.70 -19.89
C VAL A 109 1.42 -16.10 -18.99
N PRO A 110 0.30 -16.64 -19.52
CA PRO A 110 -0.90 -16.92 -18.74
C PRO A 110 -0.83 -18.27 -17.98
N TRP A 111 0.36 -18.73 -17.63
CA TRP A 111 0.62 -19.89 -16.79
C TRP A 111 1.82 -19.65 -15.89
N LYS A 112 1.98 -20.48 -14.86
CA LYS A 112 3.11 -20.37 -13.95
C LYS A 112 4.40 -20.78 -14.65
N GLU A 113 5.25 -19.81 -14.93
CA GLU A 113 6.59 -19.98 -15.51
C GLU A 113 7.52 -18.92 -14.93
N PRO A 114 8.27 -19.22 -13.87
CA PRO A 114 9.15 -18.24 -13.25
C PRO A 114 10.14 -17.63 -14.25
N LEU A 115 10.31 -16.29 -14.22
CA LEU A 115 11.39 -15.61 -14.95
C LEU A 115 12.73 -15.90 -14.27
N VAL A 116 12.71 -15.91 -12.92
CA VAL A 116 13.82 -16.31 -12.05
C VAL A 116 13.23 -17.21 -10.97
N GLU A 117 13.80 -18.40 -10.78
CA GLU A 117 13.32 -19.35 -9.76
C GLU A 117 13.43 -18.71 -8.36
N ASP A 118 12.39 -18.81 -7.55
CA ASP A 118 12.25 -18.14 -6.25
C ASP A 118 12.53 -16.61 -6.27
N GLY A 119 12.54 -15.99 -7.47
CA GLY A 119 12.84 -14.58 -7.67
C GLY A 119 11.72 -13.65 -7.26
N MET A 120 12.03 -12.35 -7.30
CA MET A 120 11.10 -11.26 -6.98
C MET A 120 10.10 -11.04 -8.12
N GLY A 121 8.89 -10.53 -7.80
CA GLY A 121 7.88 -10.16 -8.78
C GLY A 121 6.90 -9.11 -8.24
N HIS A 122 6.35 -8.28 -9.12
CA HIS A 122 5.33 -7.29 -8.79
C HIS A 122 3.94 -7.92 -8.66
N GLY A 123 3.75 -8.73 -7.60
CA GLY A 123 2.50 -9.43 -7.32
C GLY A 123 1.41 -8.58 -6.68
N CYS A 124 1.69 -7.31 -6.44
CA CYS A 124 0.74 -6.27 -6.05
C CYS A 124 0.63 -5.15 -7.10
N GLY A 125 1.39 -5.24 -8.20
CA GLY A 125 1.33 -4.26 -9.30
C GLY A 125 1.99 -2.92 -9.01
N HIS A 126 2.94 -2.84 -8.07
CA HIS A 126 3.59 -1.59 -7.69
C HIS A 126 4.40 -0.94 -8.85
N ASN A 127 4.78 -1.70 -9.88
CA ASN A 127 5.29 -1.13 -11.13
C ASN A 127 4.27 -0.20 -11.82
N ILE A 128 2.97 -0.57 -11.79
CA ILE A 128 1.86 0.26 -12.29
C ILE A 128 1.62 1.42 -11.32
N HIS A 129 1.58 1.15 -10.01
CA HIS A 129 1.29 2.12 -8.97
C HIS A 129 2.25 3.32 -9.02
N GLY A 130 3.56 3.09 -8.95
CA GLY A 130 4.59 4.13 -9.01
C GLY A 130 4.57 4.91 -10.32
N THR A 131 4.43 4.20 -11.45
CA THR A 131 4.38 4.83 -12.78
C THR A 131 3.11 5.67 -12.96
N THR A 132 1.95 5.21 -12.46
CA THR A 132 0.68 5.95 -12.47
C THR A 132 0.82 7.31 -11.78
N ALA A 133 1.30 7.31 -10.55
CA ALA A 133 1.43 8.54 -9.76
C ALA A 133 2.44 9.52 -10.39
N MET A 134 3.56 9.02 -10.91
CA MET A 134 4.54 9.81 -11.64
C MET A 134 3.93 10.42 -12.92
N ALA A 135 3.26 9.63 -13.74
CA ALA A 135 2.65 10.06 -14.99
C ALA A 135 1.57 11.12 -14.74
N ALA A 136 0.70 10.90 -13.76
CA ALA A 136 -0.34 11.86 -13.37
C ALA A 136 0.26 13.19 -12.91
N SER A 137 1.31 13.15 -12.06
CA SER A 137 1.98 14.36 -11.60
C SER A 137 2.57 15.19 -12.73
N ILE A 138 3.24 14.54 -13.69
CA ILE A 138 3.83 15.21 -14.84
C ILE A 138 2.72 15.80 -15.72
N ALA A 139 1.66 15.05 -15.99
CA ALA A 139 0.53 15.51 -16.81
C ALA A 139 -0.18 16.72 -16.17
N VAL A 140 -0.39 16.69 -14.85
CA VAL A 140 -0.94 17.84 -14.08
C VAL A 140 -0.03 19.06 -14.24
N ARG A 141 1.27 18.91 -14.05
CA ARG A 141 2.24 19.99 -14.25
C ARG A 141 2.10 20.64 -15.62
N TYR A 142 2.03 19.84 -16.70
CA TYR A 142 1.86 20.37 -18.06
C TYR A 142 0.55 21.12 -18.24
N ALA A 143 -0.54 20.63 -17.65
CA ALA A 143 -1.84 21.31 -17.73
C ALA A 143 -1.84 22.63 -16.94
N LEU A 144 -1.31 22.64 -15.71
CA LEU A 144 -1.19 23.85 -14.90
C LEU A 144 -0.35 24.94 -15.60
N GLU A 145 0.79 24.56 -16.19
CA GLU A 145 1.66 25.46 -16.94
C GLU A 145 0.95 26.03 -18.19
N ALA A 146 0.27 25.18 -18.97
CA ALA A 146 -0.42 25.58 -20.20
C ALA A 146 -1.53 26.60 -19.95
N PHE A 147 -2.21 26.54 -18.81
CA PHE A 147 -3.31 27.45 -18.45
C PHE A 147 -2.91 28.53 -17.45
N GLY A 148 -1.65 28.57 -17.01
CA GLY A 148 -1.17 29.54 -16.02
C GLY A 148 -1.87 29.44 -14.68
N LEU A 149 -2.23 28.22 -14.26
CA LEU A 149 -2.88 27.93 -12.99
C LEU A 149 -1.86 27.79 -11.88
N GLY A 150 -2.17 28.33 -10.70
CA GLY A 150 -1.35 28.23 -9.48
C GLY A 150 -1.61 26.95 -8.71
N GLY A 151 -0.79 26.72 -7.68
CA GLY A 151 -0.83 25.55 -6.81
C GLY A 151 0.44 24.71 -6.93
N THR A 152 0.58 23.75 -6.05
CA THR A 152 1.74 22.84 -6.01
C THR A 152 1.28 21.40 -6.18
N ILE A 153 1.83 20.72 -7.19
CA ILE A 153 1.75 19.26 -7.30
C ILE A 153 2.97 18.64 -6.63
N ARG A 154 2.73 17.72 -5.72
CA ARG A 154 3.77 17.01 -4.99
C ARG A 154 3.66 15.52 -5.24
N PHE A 155 4.74 14.89 -5.69
CA PHE A 155 4.85 13.44 -5.83
C PHE A 155 5.66 12.87 -4.67
N TYR A 156 5.13 11.84 -4.04
CA TYR A 156 5.85 11.01 -3.07
C TYR A 156 6.14 9.63 -3.68
N GLY A 157 7.43 9.28 -3.79
CA GLY A 157 7.84 7.91 -4.03
C GLY A 157 7.97 7.19 -2.69
N THR A 158 7.13 6.20 -2.47
CA THR A 158 6.93 5.57 -1.16
C THR A 158 7.41 4.13 -1.19
N PRO A 159 8.66 3.86 -0.73
CA PRO A 159 9.25 2.52 -0.75
C PRO A 159 8.68 1.62 0.34
N ALA A 160 8.85 0.31 0.19
CA ALA A 160 8.71 -0.71 1.23
C ALA A 160 7.31 -0.81 1.85
N GLU A 161 6.25 -0.68 1.06
CA GLU A 161 4.87 -0.87 1.52
C GLU A 161 4.68 -2.30 2.04
N GLU A 162 5.15 -3.30 1.29
CA GLU A 162 4.94 -4.74 1.50
C GLU A 162 5.56 -5.29 2.79
N ASN A 163 6.50 -4.55 3.41
CA ASN A 163 7.30 -5.14 4.49
C ASN A 163 7.70 -4.20 5.64
N PHE A 164 7.94 -2.92 5.38
CA PHE A 164 8.46 -2.02 6.42
C PHE A 164 7.60 -0.77 6.67
N GLY A 165 6.58 -0.51 5.83
CA GLY A 165 5.67 0.61 5.99
C GLY A 165 6.38 1.95 5.79
N GLY A 166 6.94 2.18 4.59
CA GLY A 166 7.74 3.37 4.30
C GLY A 166 6.99 4.68 4.53
N LYS A 167 5.67 4.73 4.26
CA LYS A 167 4.85 5.92 4.46
C LYS A 167 4.75 6.33 5.94
N VAL A 168 4.83 5.35 6.87
CA VAL A 168 4.87 5.66 8.31
C VAL A 168 6.07 6.54 8.64
N PHE A 169 7.27 6.23 8.12
CA PHE A 169 8.46 7.06 8.33
C PHE A 169 8.33 8.43 7.67
N MET A 170 7.66 8.52 6.53
CA MET A 170 7.40 9.80 5.85
C MET A 170 6.43 10.68 6.64
N VAL A 171 5.39 10.08 7.25
CA VAL A 171 4.47 10.79 8.15
C VAL A 171 5.20 11.26 9.40
N LEU A 172 6.02 10.40 10.02
CA LEU A 172 6.81 10.77 11.22
C LEU A 172 7.83 11.88 10.95
N ASP A 173 8.35 11.97 9.73
CA ASP A 173 9.26 13.04 9.28
C ASP A 173 8.52 14.35 8.89
N GLY A 174 7.16 14.37 9.02
CA GLY A 174 6.33 15.54 8.77
C GLY A 174 6.17 15.91 7.29
N LEU A 175 6.45 14.97 6.37
CA LEU A 175 6.41 15.27 4.93
C LEU A 175 5.00 15.58 4.41
N TYR A 176 3.96 15.20 5.15
CA TYR A 176 2.55 15.44 4.78
C TYR A 176 1.91 16.63 5.51
N ASP A 177 2.60 17.28 6.47
CA ASP A 177 1.99 18.27 7.38
C ASP A 177 1.39 19.49 6.67
N ASP A 178 1.90 19.89 5.52
CA ASP A 178 1.45 21.04 4.73
C ASP A 178 0.59 20.67 3.52
N VAL A 179 0.33 19.37 3.29
CA VAL A 179 -0.46 18.85 2.14
C VAL A 179 -1.95 19.04 2.39
N ASP A 180 -2.71 19.46 1.36
CA ASP A 180 -4.14 19.69 1.45
C ASP A 180 -4.98 18.43 1.22
N ALA A 181 -4.53 17.55 0.32
CA ALA A 181 -5.10 16.21 0.06
C ALA A 181 -4.11 15.33 -0.70
N CYS A 182 -4.29 14.00 -0.61
CA CYS A 182 -3.50 13.00 -1.33
C CYS A 182 -4.39 12.06 -2.14
N ILE A 183 -4.04 11.84 -3.41
CA ILE A 183 -4.66 10.84 -4.28
C ILE A 183 -3.64 9.73 -4.55
N SER A 184 -4.00 8.51 -4.17
CA SER A 184 -3.27 7.28 -4.44
C SER A 184 -4.07 6.36 -5.35
N HIS A 185 -3.40 5.43 -6.01
CA HIS A 185 -4.01 4.41 -6.85
C HIS A 185 -3.45 3.04 -6.47
N HIS A 186 -4.27 2.02 -6.39
CA HIS A 186 -3.80 0.66 -6.22
C HIS A 186 -4.30 -0.24 -7.37
N PRO A 187 -3.39 -0.98 -8.05
CA PRO A 187 -3.76 -2.01 -8.99
C PRO A 187 -4.64 -3.09 -8.36
N SER A 188 -5.72 -3.51 -9.04
CA SER A 188 -6.71 -4.44 -8.50
C SER A 188 -7.36 -5.27 -9.62
N ASP A 189 -8.47 -5.91 -9.33
CA ASP A 189 -9.30 -6.63 -10.31
C ASP A 189 -10.62 -5.93 -10.64
N MET A 190 -10.87 -4.74 -10.00
CA MET A 190 -12.07 -3.93 -10.23
C MET A 190 -11.73 -2.44 -10.37
N ASN A 191 -12.62 -1.66 -11.02
CA ASN A 191 -12.50 -0.22 -11.16
C ASN A 191 -13.43 0.46 -10.15
N VAL A 192 -12.91 0.93 -9.02
CA VAL A 192 -13.68 1.53 -7.94
C VAL A 192 -12.86 2.50 -7.09
N ALA A 193 -13.46 3.60 -6.69
CA ALA A 193 -12.90 4.46 -5.64
C ALA A 193 -13.50 4.05 -4.29
N GLY A 194 -13.01 2.93 -3.73
CA GLY A 194 -13.56 2.26 -2.56
C GLY A 194 -13.56 3.11 -1.29
N LEU A 195 -14.37 2.71 -0.32
CA LEU A 195 -14.59 3.40 0.96
C LEU A 195 -14.45 2.47 2.17
N SER A 196 -13.98 1.24 1.96
CA SER A 196 -13.64 0.36 3.07
C SER A 196 -12.44 0.93 3.85
N SER A 197 -12.42 0.66 5.14
CA SER A 197 -11.23 0.81 5.97
C SER A 197 -10.31 -0.40 5.78
N SER A 198 -9.06 -0.28 6.22
CA SER A 198 -8.12 -1.39 6.38
C SER A 198 -7.91 -1.71 7.86
N ASN A 199 -7.36 -2.90 8.17
CA ASN A 199 -7.05 -3.23 9.56
C ASN A 199 -5.86 -2.44 10.11
N ALA A 200 -6.01 -1.94 11.33
CA ALA A 200 -4.88 -1.52 12.15
C ALA A 200 -4.08 -2.74 12.62
N THR A 201 -2.76 -2.59 12.75
CA THR A 201 -1.88 -3.70 13.16
C THR A 201 -0.74 -3.24 14.08
N ASN A 202 -0.28 -4.15 14.95
CA ASN A 202 1.02 -4.07 15.63
C ASN A 202 1.88 -5.26 15.21
N GLY A 203 3.14 -4.97 14.87
CA GLY A 203 4.21 -5.96 14.73
C GLY A 203 5.10 -5.93 15.98
N VAL A 204 5.28 -7.06 16.64
CA VAL A 204 6.05 -7.11 17.89
C VAL A 204 6.80 -8.42 18.02
N ARG A 205 8.05 -8.34 18.49
CA ARG A 205 8.85 -9.50 18.87
C ARG A 205 9.00 -9.57 20.38
N PHE A 206 8.82 -10.77 20.90
CA PHE A 206 9.05 -11.08 22.30
C PHE A 206 10.29 -11.97 22.38
N HIS A 207 11.33 -11.44 23.01
CA HIS A 207 12.62 -12.12 23.21
C HIS A 207 12.74 -12.54 24.65
N TYR A 208 13.00 -13.84 24.87
CA TYR A 208 13.24 -14.38 26.19
C TYR A 208 14.70 -14.79 26.34
N TYR A 209 15.27 -14.42 27.47
CA TYR A 209 16.65 -14.76 27.85
C TYR A 209 16.61 -15.59 29.11
N GLY A 210 17.14 -16.82 29.02
CA GLY A 210 17.19 -17.78 30.05
C GLY A 210 18.63 -18.12 30.43
N LYS A 211 18.84 -19.40 30.78
CA LYS A 211 20.14 -19.92 31.20
C LYS A 211 20.34 -21.32 30.65
N THR A 212 21.47 -21.57 29.98
CA THR A 212 21.82 -22.90 29.48
C THR A 212 22.14 -23.87 30.61
N ALA A 213 21.83 -25.14 30.38
CA ALA A 213 22.27 -26.28 31.18
C ALA A 213 22.31 -27.55 30.31
N HIS A 214 22.98 -28.59 30.78
CA HIS A 214 22.87 -29.89 30.15
C HIS A 214 21.51 -30.51 30.49
N ALA A 215 20.64 -30.64 29.46
CA ALA A 215 19.23 -31.00 29.66
C ALA A 215 18.99 -32.36 30.37
N ALA A 216 19.91 -33.29 30.26
CA ALA A 216 19.83 -34.59 30.98
C ALA A 216 20.70 -34.67 32.24
N GLY A 217 21.77 -33.86 32.31
CA GLY A 217 22.75 -33.93 33.41
C GLY A 217 22.39 -33.05 34.59
N ASN A 218 22.05 -31.80 34.36
CA ASN A 218 21.79 -30.81 35.39
C ASN A 218 20.67 -29.84 34.93
N PRO A 219 19.48 -30.32 34.52
CA PRO A 219 18.40 -29.47 34.00
C PRO A 219 17.94 -28.40 34.98
N GLU A 220 18.01 -28.68 36.30
CA GLU A 220 17.64 -27.76 37.40
C GLU A 220 18.49 -26.48 37.43
N MET A 221 19.67 -26.49 36.82
CA MET A 221 20.54 -25.31 36.68
C MET A 221 20.16 -24.40 35.51
N GLY A 222 19.31 -24.86 34.60
CA GLY A 222 18.84 -24.14 33.45
C GLY A 222 17.58 -23.31 33.70
N ARG A 223 17.32 -22.38 32.79
CA ARG A 223 16.05 -21.66 32.63
C ARG A 223 15.74 -21.59 31.16
N SER A 224 14.70 -22.28 30.72
CA SER A 224 14.39 -22.41 29.28
C SER A 224 13.65 -21.20 28.76
N ALA A 225 14.30 -20.48 27.86
CA ALA A 225 13.66 -19.39 27.09
C ALA A 225 12.58 -19.92 26.14
N LEU A 226 12.72 -21.15 25.63
CA LEU A 226 11.71 -21.79 24.79
C LEU A 226 10.42 -22.08 25.58
N ASP A 227 10.52 -22.54 26.82
CA ASP A 227 9.34 -22.78 27.65
C ASP A 227 8.55 -21.47 27.87
N ALA A 228 9.25 -20.35 28.03
CA ALA A 228 8.61 -19.04 28.11
C ALA A 228 7.84 -18.68 26.83
N VAL A 229 8.43 -18.90 25.65
CA VAL A 229 7.75 -18.70 24.36
C VAL A 229 6.52 -19.60 24.24
N GLU A 230 6.62 -20.88 24.58
CA GLU A 230 5.50 -21.82 24.51
C GLU A 230 4.38 -21.44 25.48
N LEU A 231 4.68 -21.10 26.73
CA LEU A 231 3.70 -20.65 27.71
C LEU A 231 3.01 -19.34 27.27
N MET A 232 3.77 -18.40 26.73
CA MET A 232 3.20 -17.19 26.15
C MET A 232 2.22 -17.52 25.02
N ASN A 233 2.63 -18.35 24.05
CA ASN A 233 1.80 -18.73 22.91
C ASN A 233 0.51 -19.44 23.34
N VAL A 234 0.59 -20.32 24.34
CA VAL A 234 -0.58 -20.98 24.96
C VAL A 234 -1.49 -19.94 25.62
N GLY A 235 -0.93 -19.04 26.44
CA GLY A 235 -1.69 -17.98 27.10
C GLY A 235 -2.43 -17.07 26.11
N VAL A 236 -1.78 -16.69 25.02
CA VAL A 236 -2.41 -15.90 23.92
C VAL A 236 -3.52 -16.70 23.24
N ASN A 237 -3.34 -18.01 23.03
CA ASN A 237 -4.39 -18.85 22.45
C ASN A 237 -5.65 -18.89 23.33
N TYR A 238 -5.53 -18.96 24.65
CA TYR A 238 -6.68 -18.83 25.56
C TYR A 238 -7.31 -17.43 25.53
N MET A 239 -6.50 -16.38 25.37
CA MET A 239 -7.01 -15.02 25.28
C MET A 239 -7.89 -14.78 24.03
N ARG A 240 -7.70 -15.54 22.95
CA ARG A 240 -8.46 -15.39 21.68
C ARG A 240 -9.97 -15.48 21.86
N GLU A 241 -10.44 -16.25 22.84
CA GLU A 241 -11.86 -16.34 23.17
C GLU A 241 -12.42 -15.03 23.77
N HIS A 242 -11.55 -14.16 24.29
CA HIS A 242 -11.92 -12.96 25.04
C HIS A 242 -11.49 -11.65 24.34
N VAL A 243 -11.41 -11.65 23.03
CA VAL A 243 -11.22 -10.47 22.17
C VAL A 243 -12.39 -10.35 21.20
N ILE A 244 -12.51 -9.19 20.51
CA ILE A 244 -13.53 -9.01 19.47
C ILE A 244 -13.35 -10.04 18.36
N GLN A 245 -14.44 -10.42 17.72
CA GLN A 245 -14.46 -11.49 16.70
C GLN A 245 -13.58 -11.14 15.50
N GLU A 246 -13.48 -9.87 15.13
CA GLU A 246 -12.72 -9.35 14.01
C GLU A 246 -11.20 -9.33 14.27
N ALA A 247 -10.77 -9.41 15.53
CA ALA A 247 -9.35 -9.41 15.87
C ALA A 247 -8.64 -10.66 15.33
N ARG A 248 -7.41 -10.46 14.85
CA ARG A 248 -6.52 -11.55 14.43
C ARG A 248 -5.18 -11.40 15.13
N ILE A 249 -4.72 -12.50 15.73
CA ILE A 249 -3.42 -12.57 16.40
C ILE A 249 -2.65 -13.73 15.78
N HIS A 250 -1.62 -13.41 15.01
CA HIS A 250 -0.77 -14.39 14.33
C HIS A 250 0.59 -14.41 14.99
N TYR A 251 1.26 -15.56 15.03
CA TYR A 251 2.65 -15.63 15.49
C TYR A 251 3.43 -16.75 14.82
N VAL A 252 4.74 -16.59 14.86
CA VAL A 252 5.71 -17.63 14.55
C VAL A 252 6.77 -17.66 15.66
N ILE A 253 7.34 -18.82 15.92
CA ILE A 253 8.56 -18.95 16.73
C ILE A 253 9.73 -18.67 15.79
N GLU A 254 10.39 -17.52 15.97
CA GLU A 254 11.56 -17.14 15.15
C GLU A 254 12.82 -17.91 15.57
N ASN A 255 12.99 -18.10 16.89
CA ASN A 255 14.07 -18.88 17.47
C ASN A 255 13.55 -19.76 18.58
N GLY A 256 13.77 -21.06 18.48
CA GLY A 256 13.38 -22.06 19.48
C GLY A 256 14.58 -22.76 20.15
N GLY A 257 15.80 -22.23 20.00
CA GLY A 257 17.04 -22.85 20.49
C GLY A 257 17.74 -23.72 19.45
N GLY A 258 18.73 -24.46 19.88
CA GLY A 258 19.60 -25.29 19.01
C GLY A 258 19.32 -26.78 19.16
N GLN A 259 20.10 -27.48 20.00
CA GLN A 259 20.01 -28.92 20.17
C GLN A 259 19.17 -29.30 21.39
N PRO A 260 18.41 -30.42 21.35
CA PRO A 260 17.51 -30.83 22.42
C PRO A 260 18.19 -31.17 23.78
N ASN A 261 19.51 -31.46 23.75
CA ASN A 261 20.28 -31.75 24.94
C ASN A 261 20.88 -30.52 25.65
N VAL A 262 20.54 -29.30 25.14
CA VAL A 262 20.94 -28.04 25.73
C VAL A 262 19.69 -27.23 26.06
N VAL A 263 19.51 -26.80 27.29
CA VAL A 263 18.43 -25.89 27.69
C VAL A 263 18.61 -24.57 26.95
N PRO A 264 17.62 -24.10 26.14
CA PRO A 264 17.75 -22.87 25.38
C PRO A 264 17.83 -21.63 26.29
N ASP A 265 18.89 -20.84 26.15
CA ASP A 265 19.06 -19.57 26.88
C ASP A 265 18.53 -18.37 26.10
N TYR A 266 18.13 -18.56 24.87
CA TYR A 266 17.45 -17.57 24.04
C TYR A 266 16.39 -18.22 23.17
N ALA A 267 15.20 -17.59 23.14
CA ALA A 267 14.13 -17.90 22.21
C ALA A 267 13.32 -16.63 21.90
N SER A 268 12.67 -16.60 20.76
CA SER A 268 11.84 -15.46 20.36
C SER A 268 10.60 -15.88 19.58
N SER A 269 9.54 -15.10 19.75
CA SER A 269 8.30 -15.24 19.02
C SER A 269 7.91 -13.88 18.38
N TRP A 270 7.53 -13.91 17.10
CA TRP A 270 7.11 -12.72 16.36
C TRP A 270 5.62 -12.77 16.15
N TYR A 271 4.93 -11.67 16.53
CA TYR A 271 3.49 -11.51 16.53
C TYR A 271 3.05 -10.40 15.57
N TYR A 272 1.93 -10.62 14.88
CA TYR A 272 1.05 -9.59 14.36
C TYR A 272 -0.27 -9.60 15.11
N ILE A 273 -0.70 -8.42 15.58
CA ILE A 273 -1.97 -8.21 16.29
C ILE A 273 -2.77 -7.22 15.44
N ARG A 274 -3.92 -7.65 14.93
CA ARG A 274 -4.77 -6.87 14.01
C ARG A 274 -6.18 -6.72 14.56
N ALA A 275 -6.78 -5.56 14.31
CA ALA A 275 -8.20 -5.29 14.54
C ALA A 275 -8.67 -4.17 13.59
N PRO A 276 -9.99 -4.00 13.38
CA PRO A 276 -10.52 -2.97 12.47
C PRO A 276 -10.08 -1.55 12.79
N ARG A 277 -9.84 -1.20 14.05
CA ARG A 277 -9.45 0.15 14.47
C ARG A 277 -8.27 0.14 15.42
N ARG A 278 -7.50 1.23 15.39
CA ARG A 278 -6.32 1.42 16.24
C ARG A 278 -6.65 1.30 17.73
N ASP A 279 -7.74 1.91 18.17
CA ASP A 279 -8.20 1.87 19.56
C ASP A 279 -8.61 0.47 20.06
N GLN A 280 -8.81 -0.47 19.14
CA GLN A 280 -9.06 -1.89 19.46
C GLN A 280 -7.78 -2.71 19.53
N VAL A 281 -6.76 -2.38 18.71
CA VAL A 281 -5.47 -3.09 18.71
C VAL A 281 -4.70 -2.84 20.00
N ASP A 282 -4.65 -1.59 20.47
CA ASP A 282 -3.84 -1.20 21.64
C ASP A 282 -4.22 -1.97 22.93
N PRO A 283 -5.50 -2.07 23.32
CA PRO A 283 -5.89 -2.86 24.48
C PRO A 283 -5.58 -4.36 24.34
N ILE A 284 -5.69 -4.91 23.13
CA ILE A 284 -5.34 -6.32 22.87
C ILE A 284 -3.83 -6.50 23.04
N PHE A 285 -3.02 -5.61 22.50
CA PHE A 285 -1.57 -5.64 22.63
C PHE A 285 -1.12 -5.57 24.09
N GLU A 286 -1.69 -4.68 24.90
CA GLU A 286 -1.36 -4.61 26.34
C GLU A 286 -1.70 -5.90 27.09
N ARG A 287 -2.73 -6.63 26.66
CA ARG A 287 -3.05 -7.95 27.23
C ARG A 287 -2.04 -9.02 26.80
N VAL A 288 -1.59 -9.00 25.54
CA VAL A 288 -0.52 -9.89 25.05
C VAL A 288 0.77 -9.65 25.81
N LYS A 289 1.14 -8.39 26.08
CA LYS A 289 2.32 -8.05 26.91
C LYS A 289 2.22 -8.65 28.32
N LYS A 290 1.07 -8.53 28.99
CA LYS A 290 0.87 -9.13 30.33
C LYS A 290 1.03 -10.64 30.33
N ILE A 291 0.58 -11.32 29.26
CA ILE A 291 0.79 -12.76 29.09
C ILE A 291 2.28 -13.06 28.93
N ALA A 292 3.00 -12.27 28.13
CA ALA A 292 4.43 -12.42 27.96
C ALA A 292 5.21 -12.21 29.27
N GLU A 293 4.85 -11.21 30.06
CA GLU A 293 5.40 -10.96 31.42
C GLU A 293 5.11 -12.14 32.36
N GLY A 294 3.90 -12.68 32.31
CA GLY A 294 3.53 -13.88 33.08
C GLY A 294 4.34 -15.10 32.69
N ALA A 295 4.59 -15.33 31.42
CA ALA A 295 5.43 -16.41 30.93
C ALA A 295 6.88 -16.28 31.43
N ALA A 296 7.45 -15.09 31.38
CA ALA A 296 8.79 -14.80 31.90
C ALA A 296 8.88 -15.11 33.43
N LEU A 297 7.85 -14.67 34.16
CA LEU A 297 7.78 -14.94 35.63
C LEU A 297 7.70 -16.43 35.92
N MET A 298 6.89 -17.20 35.21
CA MET A 298 6.74 -18.63 35.39
C MET A 298 8.03 -19.44 35.12
N THR A 299 8.85 -18.95 34.16
CA THR A 299 10.07 -19.65 33.72
C THR A 299 11.36 -19.05 34.31
N GLU A 300 11.25 -18.03 35.14
CA GLU A 300 12.39 -17.28 35.70
C GLU A 300 13.36 -16.79 34.60
N THR A 301 12.81 -16.33 33.44
CA THR A 301 13.55 -15.76 32.30
C THR A 301 13.38 -14.24 32.26
N GLU A 302 14.27 -13.56 31.53
CA GLU A 302 14.15 -12.13 31.25
C GLU A 302 13.40 -11.91 29.93
N LEU A 303 12.43 -11.00 29.93
CA LEU A 303 11.65 -10.61 28.75
C LEU A 303 12.16 -9.27 28.20
N LYS A 304 12.45 -9.23 26.88
CA LYS A 304 12.57 -7.98 26.13
C LYS A 304 11.48 -7.93 25.06
N VAL A 305 10.72 -6.85 25.02
CA VAL A 305 9.72 -6.59 23.98
C VAL A 305 10.30 -5.64 22.96
N ASP A 306 10.36 -6.08 21.70
CA ASP A 306 10.73 -5.25 20.55
C ASP A 306 9.47 -4.94 19.75
N HIS A 307 8.95 -3.73 19.91
CA HIS A 307 7.79 -3.25 19.19
C HIS A 307 8.27 -2.63 17.87
N SER A 308 8.33 -3.43 16.82
CA SER A 308 8.81 -3.02 15.50
C SER A 308 7.90 -2.01 14.78
N GLY A 309 6.78 -1.61 15.40
CA GLY A 309 5.83 -0.63 14.92
C GLY A 309 4.50 -1.25 14.52
N GLY A 310 3.72 -0.54 13.76
CA GLY A 310 2.40 -0.97 13.29
C GLY A 310 1.84 0.02 12.28
N LEU A 311 0.62 -0.25 11.84
CA LEU A 311 -0.13 0.58 10.92
C LEU A 311 -1.46 0.99 11.58
N TYR A 312 -1.93 2.15 11.24
CA TYR A 312 -3.29 2.57 11.55
C TYR A 312 -4.30 1.88 10.62
N ASN A 313 -5.58 2.02 10.92
CA ASN A 313 -6.66 1.69 9.99
C ASN A 313 -6.87 2.86 9.02
N LEU A 314 -7.27 2.59 7.79
CA LEU A 314 -7.54 3.63 6.80
C LEU A 314 -8.75 4.49 7.21
N ILE A 315 -8.63 5.80 7.07
CA ILE A 315 -9.75 6.75 7.19
C ILE A 315 -10.27 7.01 5.76
N PRO A 316 -11.41 6.44 5.36
CA PRO A 316 -11.94 6.65 4.01
C PRO A 316 -12.43 8.09 3.80
N SER A 317 -12.49 8.56 2.54
CA SER A 317 -13.01 9.87 2.18
C SER A 317 -14.04 9.75 1.06
N ARG A 318 -15.32 9.93 1.40
CA ARG A 318 -16.44 9.97 0.45
C ARG A 318 -16.28 11.14 -0.53
N SER A 319 -15.86 12.29 -0.02
CA SER A 319 -15.68 13.49 -0.84
C SER A 319 -14.64 13.28 -1.95
N LEU A 320 -13.52 12.63 -1.63
CA LEU A 320 -12.49 12.30 -2.63
C LEU A 320 -12.92 11.14 -3.53
N SER A 321 -13.63 10.15 -3.00
CA SER A 321 -14.19 9.03 -3.77
C SER A 321 -15.17 9.53 -4.86
N ASP A 322 -16.04 10.49 -4.53
CA ASP A 322 -16.95 11.10 -5.50
C ASP A 322 -16.19 11.80 -6.64
N VAL A 323 -15.09 12.53 -6.32
CA VAL A 323 -14.23 13.19 -7.31
C VAL A 323 -13.55 12.17 -8.21
N VAL A 324 -12.97 11.13 -7.64
CA VAL A 324 -12.26 10.08 -8.41
C VAL A 324 -13.24 9.30 -9.28
N THR A 325 -14.39 8.88 -8.74
CA THR A 325 -15.42 8.15 -9.50
C THR A 325 -15.94 8.96 -10.69
N ALA A 326 -16.14 10.28 -10.51
CA ALA A 326 -16.52 11.17 -11.60
C ALA A 326 -15.46 11.21 -12.70
N ASN A 327 -14.17 11.28 -12.33
CA ASN A 327 -13.06 11.27 -13.30
C ASN A 327 -12.88 9.91 -13.96
N MET A 328 -13.04 8.79 -13.26
CA MET A 328 -13.07 7.46 -13.87
C MET A 328 -14.11 7.40 -15.00
N ARG A 329 -15.32 7.90 -14.75
CA ARG A 329 -16.41 7.93 -15.74
C ARG A 329 -16.17 8.87 -16.91
N LEU A 330 -15.50 10.01 -16.67
CA LEU A 330 -15.12 10.93 -17.74
C LEU A 330 -14.02 10.35 -18.65
N VAL A 331 -13.06 9.63 -18.08
CA VAL A 331 -11.98 8.96 -18.81
C VAL A 331 -12.52 7.76 -19.59
N GLY A 332 -13.44 7.00 -18.99
CA GLY A 332 -13.95 5.72 -19.50
C GLY A 332 -13.02 4.54 -19.15
N ALA A 333 -13.62 3.43 -18.76
CA ALA A 333 -12.86 2.23 -18.42
C ALA A 333 -12.08 1.67 -19.62
N PRO A 334 -11.00 0.89 -19.39
CA PRO A 334 -10.24 0.28 -20.48
C PRO A 334 -11.11 -0.65 -21.33
N GLU A 335 -10.86 -0.63 -22.64
CA GLU A 335 -11.41 -1.63 -23.56
C GLU A 335 -10.44 -2.80 -23.68
N TRP A 336 -10.90 -4.01 -23.36
CA TRP A 336 -10.11 -5.22 -23.45
C TRP A 336 -10.13 -5.76 -24.87
N SER A 337 -8.95 -6.05 -25.44
CA SER A 337 -8.82 -6.69 -26.75
C SER A 337 -9.14 -8.20 -26.67
N GLU A 338 -9.29 -8.88 -27.81
CA GLU A 338 -9.44 -10.33 -27.83
C GLU A 338 -8.24 -11.03 -27.19
N GLU A 339 -7.03 -10.55 -27.42
CA GLU A 339 -5.80 -11.10 -26.82
C GLU A 339 -5.78 -10.92 -25.29
N ASP A 340 -6.27 -9.80 -24.76
CA ASP A 340 -6.40 -9.59 -23.30
C ASP A 340 -7.39 -10.59 -22.70
N LEU A 341 -8.53 -10.78 -23.34
CA LEU A 341 -9.57 -11.72 -22.89
C LEU A 341 -9.10 -13.17 -22.95
N GLU A 342 -8.38 -13.57 -24.01
CA GLU A 342 -7.79 -14.90 -24.12
C GLU A 342 -6.71 -15.13 -23.04
N PHE A 343 -5.85 -14.14 -22.81
CA PHE A 343 -4.83 -14.18 -21.75
C PHE A 343 -5.47 -14.34 -20.37
N ALA A 344 -6.51 -13.55 -20.08
CA ALA A 344 -7.24 -13.61 -18.82
C ALA A 344 -7.96 -14.94 -18.63
N ALA A 345 -8.63 -15.44 -19.67
CA ALA A 345 -9.34 -16.72 -19.64
C ALA A 345 -8.39 -17.91 -19.38
N GLU A 346 -7.15 -17.85 -19.88
CA GLU A 346 -6.15 -18.89 -19.60
C GLU A 346 -5.68 -18.82 -18.14
N ILE A 347 -5.41 -17.62 -17.61
CA ILE A 347 -5.09 -17.42 -16.18
C ILE A 347 -6.25 -17.91 -15.29
N ALA A 348 -7.51 -17.63 -15.64
CA ALA A 348 -8.68 -18.01 -14.87
C ALA A 348 -8.80 -19.53 -14.65
N LYS A 349 -8.18 -20.36 -15.51
CA LYS A 349 -8.11 -21.82 -15.30
C LYS A 349 -7.23 -22.24 -14.13
N SER A 350 -6.43 -21.34 -13.58
CA SER A 350 -5.49 -21.62 -12.46
C SER A 350 -6.16 -21.58 -11.09
N PHE A 351 -7.39 -21.12 -10.99
CA PHE A 351 -8.19 -21.11 -9.76
C PHE A 351 -9.63 -21.53 -10.02
N THR A 352 -10.38 -21.83 -8.96
CA THR A 352 -11.73 -22.37 -9.12
C THR A 352 -12.78 -21.27 -9.21
N LYS A 353 -13.89 -21.56 -9.91
CA LYS A 353 -15.05 -20.68 -9.97
C LYS A 353 -15.65 -20.44 -8.58
N GLU A 354 -15.61 -21.45 -7.72
CA GLU A 354 -16.08 -21.38 -6.34
C GLU A 354 -15.26 -20.35 -5.52
N SER A 355 -13.92 -20.36 -5.65
CA SER A 355 -13.07 -19.39 -4.94
C SER A 355 -13.33 -17.95 -5.37
N LYS A 356 -13.62 -17.73 -6.68
CA LYS A 356 -14.03 -16.43 -7.21
C LYS A 356 -15.37 -15.98 -6.63
N ILE A 357 -16.37 -16.88 -6.61
CA ILE A 357 -17.69 -16.60 -6.01
C ILE A 357 -17.56 -16.26 -4.53
N ASP A 358 -16.75 -17.02 -3.79
CA ASP A 358 -16.53 -16.79 -2.36
C ASP A 358 -15.85 -15.43 -2.11
N GLY A 359 -14.89 -15.03 -2.96
CA GLY A 359 -14.28 -13.70 -2.93
C GLY A 359 -15.31 -12.61 -3.13
N LEU A 360 -16.08 -12.66 -4.24
CA LEU A 360 -17.11 -11.66 -4.56
C LEU A 360 -18.17 -11.50 -3.45
N ARG A 361 -18.59 -12.62 -2.84
CA ARG A 361 -19.54 -12.63 -1.72
C ARG A 361 -18.93 -12.06 -0.44
N LYS A 362 -17.70 -12.45 -0.13
CA LYS A 362 -16.97 -11.95 1.03
C LYS A 362 -16.80 -10.42 0.98
N ASP A 363 -16.47 -9.91 -0.20
CA ASP A 363 -16.28 -8.49 -0.44
C ASP A 363 -17.61 -7.77 -0.71
N LYS A 364 -18.74 -8.47 -0.58
CA LYS A 364 -20.12 -7.95 -0.71
C LYS A 364 -20.34 -7.19 -2.02
N VAL A 365 -19.71 -7.62 -3.11
CA VAL A 365 -19.82 -6.96 -4.42
C VAL A 365 -21.29 -6.93 -4.86
N PRO A 366 -21.86 -5.76 -5.19
CA PRO A 366 -23.25 -5.67 -5.66
C PRO A 366 -23.46 -6.49 -6.94
N ASP A 367 -24.60 -7.19 -7.02
CA ASP A 367 -24.96 -8.03 -8.17
C ASP A 367 -23.82 -8.96 -8.60
N TRP A 368 -23.10 -9.52 -7.61
CA TRP A 368 -21.90 -10.34 -7.80
C TRP A 368 -22.12 -11.48 -8.81
N GLU A 369 -23.34 -11.96 -8.97
CA GLU A 369 -23.69 -13.02 -9.91
C GLU A 369 -23.33 -12.69 -11.36
N LYS A 370 -23.40 -11.42 -11.76
CA LYS A 370 -23.05 -10.97 -13.11
C LYS A 370 -21.56 -11.10 -13.43
N TYR A 371 -20.71 -11.17 -12.39
CA TYR A 371 -19.25 -11.25 -12.55
C TYR A 371 -18.71 -12.68 -12.54
N VAL A 372 -19.53 -13.66 -12.28
CA VAL A 372 -19.10 -15.07 -12.13
C VAL A 372 -18.37 -15.59 -13.39
N ASP A 373 -18.82 -15.16 -14.56
CA ASP A 373 -18.25 -15.54 -15.86
C ASP A 373 -17.45 -14.40 -16.53
N VAL A 374 -17.07 -13.36 -15.76
CA VAL A 374 -16.27 -12.21 -16.23
C VAL A 374 -14.84 -12.39 -15.73
N ASP A 375 -13.86 -12.44 -16.61
CA ASP A 375 -12.44 -12.54 -16.22
C ASP A 375 -11.74 -11.18 -16.12
N LEU A 376 -12.16 -10.17 -16.90
CA LEU A 376 -11.67 -8.80 -16.81
C LEU A 376 -12.84 -7.82 -16.65
N VAL A 377 -12.83 -7.03 -15.60
CA VAL A 377 -13.89 -6.04 -15.34
C VAL A 377 -13.63 -4.79 -16.17
N ALA A 378 -14.63 -4.41 -16.99
CA ALA A 378 -14.66 -3.19 -17.78
C ALA A 378 -15.67 -2.15 -17.24
N GLU A 379 -16.30 -2.43 -16.12
CA GLU A 379 -17.28 -1.53 -15.49
C GLU A 379 -16.63 -0.66 -14.43
N ILE A 380 -17.08 0.60 -14.30
CA ILE A 380 -16.72 1.48 -13.21
C ILE A 380 -17.85 1.42 -12.17
N LEU A 381 -17.51 0.92 -11.00
CA LEU A 381 -18.45 0.68 -9.93
C LEU A 381 -18.58 1.90 -9.02
N ASP A 382 -19.79 2.13 -8.51
CA ASP A 382 -19.97 3.00 -7.36
C ASP A 382 -19.43 2.31 -6.10
N PRO A 383 -18.79 3.03 -5.18
CA PRO A 383 -18.30 2.43 -3.94
C PRO A 383 -19.49 1.92 -3.09
N TRP A 384 -19.44 0.65 -2.73
CA TRP A 384 -20.48 -0.07 -1.96
C TRP A 384 -20.04 -0.44 -0.55
N ASP A 385 -18.77 -0.23 -0.25
CA ASP A 385 -18.04 -0.79 0.89
C ASP A 385 -17.87 0.18 2.06
N GLU A 386 -18.62 1.30 2.08
CA GLU A 386 -18.54 2.26 3.19
C GLU A 386 -18.98 1.64 4.51
N GLY A 387 -18.12 1.73 5.51
CA GLY A 387 -18.32 1.12 6.84
C GLY A 387 -17.80 -0.31 6.96
N GLU A 388 -17.33 -0.90 5.87
CA GLU A 388 -16.64 -2.19 5.90
C GLU A 388 -15.16 -2.02 6.22
N THR A 389 -14.53 -3.14 6.65
CA THR A 389 -13.07 -3.20 6.88
C THR A 389 -12.50 -4.34 6.05
N SER A 390 -11.59 -4.04 5.15
CA SER A 390 -10.86 -5.04 4.39
C SER A 390 -9.94 -5.88 5.29
N ALA A 391 -9.63 -7.08 4.87
CA ALA A 391 -8.77 -7.98 5.65
C ALA A 391 -7.29 -7.53 5.66
N GLY A 392 -6.88 -6.70 4.70
CA GLY A 392 -5.53 -6.18 4.54
C GLY A 392 -5.19 -5.06 5.53
N SER A 393 -3.95 -4.64 5.46
CA SER A 393 -3.42 -3.43 6.11
C SER A 393 -2.52 -2.75 5.08
N THR A 394 -2.51 -1.43 5.04
CA THR A 394 -1.64 -0.63 4.18
C THR A 394 -1.10 0.56 4.96
N ASP A 395 0.09 1.02 4.64
CA ASP A 395 0.68 2.20 5.24
C ASP A 395 0.13 3.53 4.67
N VAL A 396 -0.68 3.49 3.59
CA VAL A 396 -1.54 4.59 3.16
C VAL A 396 -2.50 5.01 4.28
N ALA A 397 -2.88 4.08 5.13
CA ALA A 397 -3.71 4.35 6.29
C ALA A 397 -3.09 5.43 7.19
N ASP A 398 -1.79 5.36 7.48
CA ASP A 398 -1.11 6.35 8.33
C ASP A 398 -1.14 7.75 7.70
N VAL A 399 -1.03 7.87 6.38
CA VAL A 399 -1.22 9.14 5.66
C VAL A 399 -2.64 9.65 5.84
N SER A 400 -3.65 8.77 5.75
CA SER A 400 -5.06 9.12 5.90
C SER A 400 -5.44 9.66 7.29
N TRP A 401 -4.61 9.45 8.31
CA TRP A 401 -4.82 10.00 9.65
C TRP A 401 -4.32 11.45 9.80
N VAL A 402 -3.48 11.90 8.89
CA VAL A 402 -2.90 13.26 8.96
C VAL A 402 -3.48 14.21 7.93
N ILE A 403 -3.92 13.70 6.79
CA ILE A 403 -4.55 14.48 5.71
C ILE A 403 -5.71 13.72 5.06
N PRO A 404 -6.67 14.39 4.40
CA PRO A 404 -7.63 13.74 3.52
C PRO A 404 -6.90 12.96 2.43
N ALA A 405 -7.10 11.64 2.38
CA ALA A 405 -6.45 10.77 1.40
C ALA A 405 -7.45 9.76 0.83
N ILE A 406 -7.20 9.32 -0.40
CA ILE A 406 -7.91 8.22 -1.04
C ILE A 406 -6.93 7.36 -1.81
N GLU A 407 -7.19 6.05 -1.79
CA GLU A 407 -6.58 5.08 -2.67
C GLU A 407 -7.67 4.42 -3.51
N PHE A 408 -7.68 4.69 -4.83
CA PHE A 408 -8.66 4.11 -5.73
C PHE A 408 -8.09 2.93 -6.50
N CYS A 409 -8.95 2.01 -6.93
CA CYS A 409 -8.55 0.80 -7.61
C CYS A 409 -8.90 0.82 -9.10
N THR A 410 -8.03 0.22 -9.94
CA THR A 410 -8.34 -0.05 -11.35
C THR A 410 -8.04 -1.50 -11.71
N ALA A 411 -8.85 -2.07 -12.59
CA ALA A 411 -8.69 -3.44 -13.04
C ALA A 411 -7.40 -3.59 -13.86
N CYS A 412 -6.48 -4.39 -13.35
CA CYS A 412 -5.23 -4.77 -14.00
C CYS A 412 -4.89 -6.25 -13.78
N ASN A 413 -5.80 -7.00 -13.18
CA ASN A 413 -5.65 -8.43 -12.88
C ASN A 413 -6.95 -9.18 -13.22
N VAL A 414 -6.83 -10.49 -13.36
CA VAL A 414 -7.98 -11.37 -13.59
C VAL A 414 -8.84 -11.43 -12.34
N LEU A 415 -10.15 -11.20 -12.51
CA LEU A 415 -11.10 -11.17 -11.42
C LEU A 415 -11.14 -12.49 -10.65
N GLY A 416 -10.85 -12.41 -9.36
CA GLY A 416 -10.77 -13.55 -8.46
C GLY A 416 -9.42 -14.27 -8.44
N ALA A 417 -8.43 -13.82 -9.20
CA ALA A 417 -7.06 -14.28 -9.04
C ALA A 417 -6.51 -13.88 -7.67
N PRO A 418 -5.72 -14.73 -7.01
CA PRO A 418 -5.13 -14.37 -5.72
C PRO A 418 -4.23 -13.14 -5.82
N GLY A 419 -4.28 -12.26 -4.82
CA GLY A 419 -3.24 -11.26 -4.61
C GLY A 419 -1.90 -11.91 -4.26
N HIS A 420 -0.78 -11.16 -4.39
CA HIS A 420 0.58 -11.64 -4.12
C HIS A 420 0.91 -12.97 -4.82
N SER A 421 0.59 -13.04 -6.11
CA SER A 421 0.67 -14.27 -6.89
C SER A 421 1.35 -14.09 -8.25
N TRP A 422 1.76 -15.21 -8.86
CA TRP A 422 2.31 -15.20 -10.22
C TRP A 422 1.30 -14.67 -11.26
N GLN A 423 0.01 -14.86 -11.02
CA GLN A 423 -1.06 -14.36 -11.89
C GLN A 423 -1.01 -12.84 -11.99
N PHE A 424 -0.88 -12.19 -10.83
CA PHE A 424 -0.78 -10.75 -10.77
C PHE A 424 0.52 -10.24 -11.43
N VAL A 425 1.66 -10.92 -11.18
CA VAL A 425 2.93 -10.58 -11.84
C VAL A 425 2.80 -10.66 -13.36
N ALA A 426 2.15 -11.71 -13.89
CA ALA A 426 1.94 -11.85 -15.33
C ALA A 426 1.03 -10.75 -15.90
N CYS A 427 -0.04 -10.39 -15.20
CA CYS A 427 -0.97 -9.33 -15.63
C CYS A 427 -0.32 -7.94 -15.58
N SER A 428 0.45 -7.63 -14.53
CA SER A 428 1.04 -6.29 -14.32
C SER A 428 2.13 -5.93 -15.34
N GLY A 429 2.74 -6.93 -16.02
CA GLY A 429 3.67 -6.73 -17.13
C GLY A 429 3.03 -6.91 -18.52
N SER A 430 1.72 -7.13 -18.61
CA SER A 430 0.99 -7.37 -19.87
C SER A 430 0.25 -6.12 -20.35
N SER A 431 -0.38 -6.22 -21.55
CA SER A 431 -1.26 -5.17 -22.07
C SER A 431 -2.43 -4.83 -21.13
N ILE A 432 -2.88 -5.77 -20.29
CA ILE A 432 -3.90 -5.54 -19.25
C ILE A 432 -3.39 -4.50 -18.25
N GLY A 433 -2.18 -4.71 -17.71
CA GLY A 433 -1.52 -3.75 -16.81
C GLY A 433 -1.27 -2.40 -17.47
N HIS A 434 -0.82 -2.38 -18.74
CA HIS A 434 -0.56 -1.15 -19.49
C HIS A 434 -1.83 -0.31 -19.73
N LYS A 435 -2.96 -0.95 -20.03
CA LYS A 435 -4.25 -0.26 -20.19
C LYS A 435 -4.73 0.32 -18.85
N SER A 436 -4.58 -0.44 -17.77
CA SER A 436 -4.87 0.01 -16.41
C SER A 436 -4.00 1.22 -16.01
N LEU A 437 -2.69 1.19 -16.29
CA LEU A 437 -1.76 2.30 -16.07
C LEU A 437 -2.26 3.61 -16.68
N ILE A 438 -2.64 3.59 -17.95
CA ILE A 438 -3.10 4.78 -18.67
C ILE A 438 -4.43 5.28 -18.13
N PHE A 439 -5.37 4.39 -17.85
CA PHE A 439 -6.66 4.73 -17.25
C PHE A 439 -6.49 5.35 -15.87
N ALA A 440 -5.70 4.72 -15.00
CA ALA A 440 -5.41 5.21 -13.66
C ALA A 440 -4.69 6.56 -13.68
N SER A 441 -3.70 6.74 -14.55
CA SER A 441 -2.96 8.00 -14.71
C SER A 441 -3.87 9.15 -15.09
N LYS A 442 -4.77 8.95 -16.04
CA LYS A 442 -5.75 9.96 -16.46
C LYS A 442 -6.75 10.27 -15.36
N THR A 443 -7.25 9.25 -14.68
CA THR A 443 -8.19 9.39 -13.56
C THR A 443 -7.56 10.20 -12.44
N MET A 444 -6.34 9.86 -12.03
CA MET A 444 -5.59 10.57 -10.99
C MET A 444 -5.31 12.02 -11.40
N ALA A 445 -4.81 12.25 -12.61
CA ALA A 445 -4.55 13.61 -13.10
C ALA A 445 -5.80 14.47 -13.12
N GLY A 446 -6.93 13.95 -13.62
CA GLY A 446 -8.22 14.65 -13.62
C GLY A 446 -8.70 14.99 -12.20
N SER A 447 -8.55 14.06 -11.26
CA SER A 447 -8.95 14.25 -9.86
C SER A 447 -8.09 15.30 -9.15
N VAL A 448 -6.76 15.27 -9.37
CA VAL A 448 -5.85 16.31 -8.84
C VAL A 448 -6.20 17.68 -9.39
N LEU A 449 -6.51 17.79 -10.69
CA LEU A 449 -6.90 19.06 -11.33
C LEU A 449 -8.23 19.59 -10.79
N ASP A 450 -9.21 18.73 -10.49
CA ASP A 450 -10.44 19.16 -9.81
C ASP A 450 -10.15 19.78 -8.45
N LEU A 451 -9.31 19.12 -7.63
CA LEU A 451 -8.94 19.62 -6.31
C LEU A 451 -8.13 20.94 -6.41
N MET A 452 -7.30 21.10 -7.43
CA MET A 452 -6.52 22.33 -7.64
C MET A 452 -7.38 23.52 -8.11
N THR A 453 -8.45 23.25 -8.83
CA THR A 453 -9.26 24.30 -9.44
C THR A 453 -10.59 24.58 -8.74
N SER A 454 -10.97 23.74 -7.77
CA SER A 454 -12.25 23.82 -7.05
C SER A 454 -12.04 23.81 -5.53
N PRO A 455 -11.77 24.96 -4.91
CA PRO A 455 -11.50 25.04 -3.47
C PRO A 455 -12.57 24.42 -2.57
N ASP A 456 -13.84 24.45 -2.98
CA ASP A 456 -14.96 23.88 -2.21
C ASP A 456 -14.83 22.37 -2.03
N LEU A 457 -14.21 21.66 -2.98
CA LEU A 457 -13.94 20.22 -2.86
C LEU A 457 -12.94 19.92 -1.73
N LEU A 458 -11.91 20.75 -1.60
CA LEU A 458 -10.92 20.62 -0.52
C LEU A 458 -11.52 20.96 0.83
N VAL A 459 -12.36 21.99 0.91
CA VAL A 459 -13.08 22.33 2.15
C VAL A 459 -13.93 21.15 2.59
N LYS A 460 -14.73 20.59 1.68
CA LYS A 460 -15.59 19.42 1.96
C LYS A 460 -14.76 18.20 2.40
N ALA A 461 -13.62 17.93 1.75
CA ALA A 461 -12.75 16.81 2.11
C ALA A 461 -12.13 16.98 3.50
N LYS A 462 -11.71 18.19 3.87
CA LYS A 462 -11.15 18.51 5.20
C LYS A 462 -12.19 18.40 6.31
N GLU A 463 -13.38 18.97 6.10
CA GLU A 463 -14.50 18.89 7.07
C GLU A 463 -14.93 17.43 7.31
N GLU A 464 -15.00 16.62 6.24
CA GLU A 464 -15.28 15.20 6.36
C GLU A 464 -14.18 14.47 7.13
N HIS A 465 -12.90 14.73 6.81
CA HIS A 465 -11.76 14.13 7.47
C HIS A 465 -11.74 14.43 8.98
N GLU A 466 -11.89 15.68 9.37
CA GLU A 466 -11.99 16.10 10.78
C GLU A 466 -13.14 15.39 11.50
N LYS A 467 -14.29 15.27 10.84
CA LYS A 467 -15.45 14.56 11.38
C LYS A 467 -15.18 13.06 11.58
N ARG A 468 -14.50 12.40 10.62
CA ARG A 468 -14.20 10.96 10.70
C ARG A 468 -13.11 10.63 11.73
N LEU A 469 -12.21 11.55 12.00
CA LEU A 469 -11.22 11.41 13.07
C LEU A 469 -11.85 11.51 14.48
N GLU A 470 -13.05 12.06 14.64
CA GLU A 470 -13.77 12.17 15.93
C GLU A 470 -12.91 12.79 17.04
N GLY A 471 -12.00 13.71 16.68
CA GLY A 471 -11.06 14.36 17.61
C GLY A 471 -9.85 13.49 17.99
N GLN A 472 -9.72 12.32 17.41
CA GLN A 472 -8.51 11.51 17.58
C GLN A 472 -7.33 12.14 16.80
N VAL A 473 -6.12 11.94 17.32
CA VAL A 473 -4.89 12.47 16.72
C VAL A 473 -3.94 11.31 16.46
N TYR A 474 -3.33 11.32 15.28
CA TYR A 474 -2.27 10.38 14.93
C TYR A 474 -1.13 10.40 15.96
N LYS A 475 -0.66 9.23 16.35
CA LYS A 475 0.47 9.07 17.27
C LYS A 475 1.40 7.98 16.75
N PRO A 476 2.74 8.17 16.88
CA PRO A 476 3.69 7.13 16.54
C PRO A 476 3.37 5.81 17.26
N ILE A 477 3.45 4.69 16.53
CA ILE A 477 3.29 3.35 17.10
C ILE A 477 4.69 2.82 17.43
N GLY A 478 4.90 2.42 18.69
CA GLY A 478 6.22 1.98 19.18
C GLY A 478 7.14 3.15 19.49
N ASP A 479 8.43 3.01 19.16
CA ASP A 479 9.43 4.06 19.37
C ASP A 479 9.23 5.21 18.36
N PRO A 480 8.95 6.44 18.81
CA PRO A 480 8.79 7.59 17.91
C PRO A 480 10.10 7.97 17.18
N ASP A 481 11.26 7.63 17.73
CA ASP A 481 12.56 7.92 17.15
C ASP A 481 13.11 6.76 16.29
N ARG A 482 12.31 5.75 16.03
CA ARG A 482 12.71 4.58 15.23
C ARG A 482 13.20 5.00 13.85
N LYS A 483 14.24 4.32 13.39
CA LYS A 483 14.80 4.53 12.04
C LYS A 483 14.34 3.42 11.09
N PRO A 484 14.28 3.70 9.77
CA PRO A 484 14.07 2.66 8.79
C PRO A 484 15.12 1.54 8.94
N PRO A 485 14.73 0.25 8.92
CA PRO A 485 15.64 -0.88 9.20
C PRO A 485 16.47 -1.26 7.96
N LEU A 486 17.33 -0.35 7.50
CA LEU A 486 18.08 -0.46 6.24
C LEU A 486 19.03 -1.66 6.20
N GLU A 487 19.69 -1.98 7.32
CA GLU A 487 20.60 -3.13 7.40
C GLU A 487 19.84 -4.44 7.27
N GLN A 488 18.73 -4.58 8.00
CA GLN A 488 17.85 -5.74 7.92
C GLN A 488 17.30 -5.94 6.49
N ALA A 489 16.87 -4.85 5.84
CA ALA A 489 16.38 -4.91 4.47
C ALA A 489 17.45 -5.42 3.50
N ARG A 490 18.69 -4.91 3.60
CA ARG A 490 19.82 -5.36 2.78
C ARG A 490 20.17 -6.82 3.01
N GLU A 491 20.25 -7.26 4.26
CA GLU A 491 20.52 -8.67 4.60
C GLU A 491 19.47 -9.60 4.00
N ILE A 492 18.19 -9.22 4.07
CA ILE A 492 17.09 -9.99 3.47
C ILE A 492 17.23 -10.00 1.95
N ALA A 493 17.45 -8.84 1.32
CA ALA A 493 17.58 -8.71 -0.13
C ALA A 493 18.78 -9.55 -0.67
N GLU A 494 19.93 -9.54 0.02
CA GLU A 494 21.10 -10.36 -0.34
C GLU A 494 20.80 -11.85 -0.21
N ARG A 495 20.12 -12.27 0.87
CA ARG A 495 19.71 -13.66 1.06
C ARG A 495 18.75 -14.15 -0.03
N LEU A 496 17.85 -13.26 -0.50
CA LEU A 496 16.93 -13.58 -1.60
C LEU A 496 17.66 -13.71 -2.93
N LYS A 497 18.66 -12.86 -3.20
CA LYS A 497 19.53 -12.98 -4.40
C LYS A 497 20.36 -14.26 -4.42
N GLY A 498 20.79 -14.74 -3.27
CA GLY A 498 21.58 -15.97 -3.16
C GLY A 498 20.79 -17.28 -3.29
N LYS A 499 19.44 -17.18 -3.39
CA LYS A 499 18.54 -18.32 -3.65
C LYS A 499 18.05 -18.38 -5.09
N ALA A 500 18.19 -17.30 -5.86
CA ALA A 500 17.75 -17.15 -7.25
C ALA A 500 18.82 -17.64 -8.26
#